data_3c3294b05e61bf5f928fa839cb894f58
#
_entry.id   3c3294b05e61bf5f928fa839cb894f58
#
_cell.length_a   1.000
_cell.length_b   1.000
_cell.length_c   1.000
_cell.angle_alpha   90.00
_cell.angle_beta   90.00
_cell.angle_gamma   90.00
#
_symmetry.space_group_name_H-M   'P 1'
#
loop_
_entity.id
_entity.type
_entity.pdbx_description
1 polymer ?
#
loop_
_entity_poly.entity_id
_entity_poly.type
_entity_poly.pdbx_seq_one_letter_code
_entity_poly.pdbx_strand_id
1 'polypeptide(L)'
;MVGDGFRVHNFFPAAGIQNKQRMSPFFMLDYASPYHFPPSETQRGVDVHPHRGFETVTIAYQGKVAHHDSAGNHGVIGEGDVQWMTAASGVLHKEYHEKDFSQKGGTFQMVQLWVNLPAQYKMTTPRYQEIKKEKMGQHAFEGGMLEIIAGEYREIKGPAQTFSPLNVYNLHLNPSKEITLELPAEFNTGMLVIKGSVTIEDQLVSADHFALFQNNGTSITIKAKESATLLVLSGQPLNEPIVAYGPFLMNSWEEIEQAVEDFNNGKFGVLD
;
A
#
# COMPACT_ATOMS: atom_id res chain seq x y z
N MET A 1 -4.28 10.18 13.28
CA MET A 1 -4.72 10.97 12.12
C MET A 1 -3.49 11.33 11.33
N VAL A 2 -3.56 11.19 10.02
CA VAL A 2 -2.61 11.75 9.06
C VAL A 2 -3.35 12.84 8.31
N GLY A 3 -2.88 14.08 8.43
CA GLY A 3 -3.71 15.25 8.12
C GLY A 3 -5.03 15.25 8.88
N ASP A 4 -6.07 15.77 8.25
CA ASP A 4 -7.45 15.75 8.76
C ASP A 4 -8.37 14.78 7.99
N GLY A 5 -7.82 14.11 6.96
CA GLY A 5 -8.56 13.20 6.07
C GLY A 5 -8.39 11.72 6.37
N PHE A 6 -7.32 11.31 7.06
CA PHE A 6 -6.98 9.89 7.15
C PHE A 6 -6.81 9.42 8.60
N ARG A 7 -7.80 8.68 9.09
CA ARG A 7 -7.75 8.06 10.40
C ARG A 7 -7.11 6.69 10.27
N VAL A 8 -5.79 6.61 10.43
CA VAL A 8 -5.04 5.38 10.21
C VAL A 8 -4.54 4.73 11.49
N HIS A 9 -4.38 3.41 11.43
CA HIS A 9 -3.57 2.59 12.33
C HIS A 9 -2.33 2.13 11.56
N ASN A 10 -1.14 2.34 12.15
CA ASN A 10 0.12 1.90 11.57
C ASN A 10 0.44 0.48 12.04
N PHE A 11 0.49 -0.49 11.13
CA PHE A 11 0.84 -1.87 11.43
C PHE A 11 2.35 -2.08 11.49
N PHE A 12 3.10 -1.45 10.62
CA PHE A 12 4.56 -1.41 10.64
C PHE A 12 5.05 -0.10 9.99
N PRO A 13 6.22 0.41 10.40
CA PRO A 13 7.22 -0.20 11.28
C PRO A 13 6.94 -0.03 12.78
N ALA A 14 5.78 0.48 13.18
CA ALA A 14 5.45 0.72 14.60
C ALA A 14 4.85 -0.53 15.29
N ALA A 15 3.66 -0.60 15.58
CA ALA A 15 2.76 -1.61 16.17
C ALA A 15 3.30 -3.05 16.37
N GLY A 16 4.51 -3.21 16.92
CA GLY A 16 5.06 -4.54 17.23
C GLY A 16 6.01 -5.14 16.19
N ILE A 17 6.01 -4.65 14.95
CA ILE A 17 7.00 -5.05 13.93
C ILE A 17 8.10 -3.98 13.87
N GLN A 18 8.95 -3.95 14.88
CA GLN A 18 10.03 -2.94 15.00
C GLN A 18 11.21 -3.20 14.04
N ASN A 19 11.41 -4.45 13.62
CA ASN A 19 12.44 -4.77 12.65
C ASN A 19 12.02 -4.29 11.26
N LYS A 20 12.63 -3.21 10.79
CA LYS A 20 12.36 -2.59 9.48
C LYS A 20 12.58 -3.53 8.29
N GLN A 21 13.41 -4.58 8.45
CA GLN A 21 13.66 -5.59 7.41
C GLN A 21 12.56 -6.66 7.34
N ARG A 22 11.75 -6.80 8.41
CA ARG A 22 10.83 -7.93 8.56
C ARG A 22 9.76 -8.01 7.49
N MET A 23 9.36 -6.87 6.93
CA MET A 23 8.42 -6.79 5.82
C MET A 23 9.03 -6.20 4.53
N SER A 24 10.38 -6.03 4.48
CA SER A 24 11.06 -5.58 3.26
C SER A 24 10.62 -6.41 2.03
N PRO A 25 10.27 -5.76 0.88
CA PRO A 25 10.44 -4.34 0.54
C PRO A 25 9.35 -3.41 1.10
N PHE A 26 8.31 -3.91 1.73
CA PHE A 26 7.27 -3.10 2.34
C PHE A 26 7.80 -2.47 3.63
N PHE A 27 7.84 -1.13 3.66
CA PHE A 27 8.41 -0.39 4.77
C PHE A 27 7.36 0.10 5.77
N MET A 28 6.20 0.52 5.26
CA MET A 28 5.13 1.06 6.09
C MET A 28 3.77 0.57 5.59
N LEU A 29 2.88 0.24 6.51
CA LEU A 29 1.48 -0.05 6.25
C LEU A 29 0.61 0.73 7.23
N ASP A 30 -0.06 1.75 6.70
CA ASP A 30 -1.13 2.47 7.36
C ASP A 30 -2.49 2.01 6.83
N TYR A 31 -3.40 1.71 7.74
CA TYR A 31 -4.74 1.30 7.39
C TYR A 31 -5.79 2.20 8.02
N ALA A 32 -6.58 2.85 7.17
CA ALA A 32 -7.79 3.54 7.56
C ALA A 32 -8.95 2.55 7.54
N SER A 33 -9.31 2.01 8.71
CA SER A 33 -10.52 1.17 8.86
C SER A 33 -11.79 1.99 8.55
N PRO A 34 -12.92 1.34 8.19
CA PRO A 34 -14.12 2.05 7.78
C PRO A 34 -14.53 3.14 8.78
N TYR A 35 -14.57 4.37 8.30
CA TYR A 35 -15.00 5.52 9.10
C TYR A 35 -15.91 6.42 8.28
N HIS A 36 -17.05 6.83 8.86
CA HIS A 36 -17.99 7.72 8.18
C HIS A 36 -17.60 9.19 8.39
N PHE A 37 -17.23 9.87 7.31
CA PHE A 37 -16.98 11.31 7.30
C PHE A 37 -18.28 12.06 6.97
N PRO A 38 -18.64 13.08 7.75
CA PRO A 38 -19.77 13.95 7.40
C PRO A 38 -19.44 14.78 6.16
N PRO A 39 -20.47 15.29 5.44
CA PRO A 39 -20.29 16.23 4.36
C PRO A 39 -19.42 17.43 4.76
N SER A 40 -18.60 17.91 3.82
CA SER A 40 -17.73 19.07 4.02
C SER A 40 -17.53 19.82 2.71
N GLU A 41 -17.58 21.14 2.77
CA GLU A 41 -17.21 22.01 1.64
C GLU A 41 -15.69 22.07 1.46
N THR A 42 -14.94 21.86 2.55
CA THR A 42 -13.48 21.81 2.53
C THR A 42 -13.03 20.36 2.36
N GLN A 43 -12.17 20.11 1.40
CA GLN A 43 -11.57 18.79 1.18
C GLN A 43 -10.59 18.49 2.32
N ARG A 44 -10.81 17.37 3.01
CA ARG A 44 -9.91 16.85 4.04
C ARG A 44 -8.79 16.05 3.39
N GLY A 45 -7.61 16.08 3.99
CA GLY A 45 -6.49 15.29 3.44
C GLY A 45 -5.17 15.58 4.13
N VAL A 46 -4.11 15.35 3.38
CA VAL A 46 -2.73 15.72 3.73
C VAL A 46 -2.26 16.76 2.72
N ASP A 47 -1.87 17.90 3.23
CA ASP A 47 -1.34 18.99 2.42
C ASP A 47 0.00 18.65 1.79
N VAL A 48 0.55 19.54 0.97
CA VAL A 48 1.79 19.35 0.23
C VAL A 48 2.92 18.91 1.15
N HIS A 49 3.50 17.77 0.82
CA HIS A 49 4.64 17.22 1.55
C HIS A 49 5.58 16.45 0.61
N PRO A 50 6.88 16.34 0.97
CA PRO A 50 7.87 15.67 0.13
C PRO A 50 7.91 14.17 0.36
N HIS A 51 8.44 13.43 -0.63
CA HIS A 51 8.93 12.05 -0.47
C HIS A 51 10.18 11.80 -1.31
N ARG A 52 11.09 10.93 -0.84
CA ARG A 52 12.25 10.44 -1.60
C ARG A 52 12.60 9.01 -1.22
N GLY A 53 12.98 8.22 -2.23
CA GLY A 53 13.66 6.92 -2.07
C GLY A 53 12.74 5.71 -1.98
N PHE A 54 11.44 5.86 -2.20
CA PHE A 54 10.44 4.80 -2.11
C PHE A 54 9.22 5.11 -2.99
N GLU A 55 8.24 4.22 -2.94
CA GLU A 55 6.95 4.34 -3.60
C GLU A 55 5.82 4.42 -2.58
N THR A 56 4.83 5.28 -2.81
CA THR A 56 3.57 5.29 -2.06
C THR A 56 2.49 4.58 -2.87
N VAL A 57 1.78 3.67 -2.23
CA VAL A 57 0.68 2.90 -2.85
C VAL A 57 -0.57 3.11 -2.04
N THR A 58 -1.60 3.71 -2.64
CA THR A 58 -2.90 3.89 -2.00
C THR A 58 -3.92 2.96 -2.62
N ILE A 59 -4.52 2.09 -1.81
CA ILE A 59 -5.58 1.15 -2.22
C ILE A 59 -6.89 1.63 -1.60
N ALA A 60 -7.83 2.08 -2.43
CA ALA A 60 -9.13 2.55 -1.97
C ALA A 60 -10.12 1.39 -1.87
N TYR A 61 -10.62 1.09 -0.68
CA TYR A 61 -11.66 0.09 -0.47
C TYR A 61 -13.06 0.71 -0.41
N GLN A 62 -13.19 1.92 0.15
CA GLN A 62 -14.43 2.71 0.16
C GLN A 62 -14.08 4.20 0.10
N GLY A 63 -14.94 4.99 -0.53
CA GLY A 63 -14.70 6.41 -0.73
C GLY A 63 -13.82 6.71 -1.93
N LYS A 64 -13.30 7.95 -2.00
CA LYS A 64 -12.49 8.42 -3.12
C LYS A 64 -11.35 9.31 -2.65
N VAL A 65 -10.17 9.11 -3.24
CA VAL A 65 -8.97 9.90 -2.99
C VAL A 65 -8.56 10.62 -4.27
N ALA A 66 -8.21 11.89 -4.15
CA ALA A 66 -7.57 12.67 -5.20
C ALA A 66 -6.09 12.90 -4.84
N HIS A 67 -5.24 12.92 -5.86
CA HIS A 67 -3.80 13.09 -5.77
C HIS A 67 -3.32 14.14 -6.76
N HIS A 68 -2.34 14.94 -6.34
CA HIS A 68 -1.55 15.81 -7.21
C HIS A 68 -0.08 15.75 -6.78
N ASP A 69 0.84 15.84 -7.75
CA ASP A 69 2.27 15.87 -7.47
C ASP A 69 3.04 16.92 -8.31
N SER A 70 4.24 17.26 -7.86
CA SER A 70 5.11 18.26 -8.51
C SER A 70 5.76 17.77 -9.81
N ALA A 71 5.61 16.48 -10.16
CA ALA A 71 6.00 15.96 -11.47
C ALA A 71 4.90 16.16 -12.54
N GLY A 72 3.78 16.81 -12.17
CA GLY A 72 2.67 17.12 -13.06
C GLY A 72 1.62 16.02 -13.15
N ASN A 73 1.70 14.98 -12.32
CA ASN A 73 0.68 13.95 -12.30
C ASN A 73 -0.48 14.33 -11.38
N HIS A 74 -1.65 13.84 -11.72
CA HIS A 74 -2.86 13.93 -10.92
C HIS A 74 -3.76 12.74 -11.22
N GLY A 75 -4.61 12.39 -10.27
CA GLY A 75 -5.54 11.27 -10.45
C GLY A 75 -6.60 11.22 -9.36
N VAL A 76 -7.65 10.48 -9.64
CA VAL A 76 -8.71 10.15 -8.68
C VAL A 76 -8.92 8.65 -8.69
N ILE A 77 -8.75 8.04 -7.52
CA ILE A 77 -9.06 6.63 -7.30
C ILE A 77 -10.34 6.48 -6.49
N GLY A 78 -11.17 5.53 -6.87
CA GLY A 78 -12.39 5.14 -6.18
C GLY A 78 -12.30 3.70 -5.67
N GLU A 79 -13.43 3.16 -5.24
CA GLU A 79 -13.52 1.83 -4.64
C GLU A 79 -12.95 0.73 -5.55
N GLY A 80 -11.92 0.07 -5.06
CA GLY A 80 -11.18 -0.98 -5.74
C GLY A 80 -10.03 -0.49 -6.62
N ASP A 81 -9.88 0.82 -6.88
CA ASP A 81 -8.75 1.38 -7.61
C ASP A 81 -7.50 1.50 -6.75
N VAL A 82 -6.35 1.59 -7.40
CA VAL A 82 -5.05 1.80 -6.77
C VAL A 82 -4.31 2.94 -7.47
N GLN A 83 -3.67 3.80 -6.67
CA GLN A 83 -2.62 4.68 -7.17
C GLN A 83 -1.26 4.19 -6.69
N TRP A 84 -0.27 4.29 -7.55
CA TRP A 84 1.10 3.88 -7.27
C TRP A 84 2.05 4.98 -7.72
N MET A 85 2.53 5.78 -6.77
CA MET A 85 3.47 6.87 -7.04
C MET A 85 4.88 6.45 -6.65
N THR A 86 5.80 6.48 -7.59
CA THR A 86 7.24 6.33 -7.34
C THR A 86 7.81 7.71 -7.03
N ALA A 87 8.17 7.99 -5.78
CA ALA A 87 8.79 9.27 -5.40
C ALA A 87 10.25 9.36 -5.84
N ALA A 88 10.97 8.24 -5.80
CA ALA A 88 12.34 8.07 -6.30
C ALA A 88 13.29 9.23 -5.92
N SER A 89 13.78 10.04 -6.89
CA SER A 89 14.71 11.15 -6.64
C SER A 89 14.12 12.33 -5.86
N GLY A 90 12.81 12.34 -5.67
CA GLY A 90 12.10 13.32 -4.87
C GLY A 90 10.94 13.97 -5.61
N VAL A 91 9.83 14.11 -4.90
CA VAL A 91 8.59 14.72 -5.39
C VAL A 91 7.83 15.35 -4.21
N LEU A 92 7.11 16.43 -4.48
CA LEU A 92 6.06 16.94 -3.59
C LEU A 92 4.73 16.33 -4.01
N HIS A 93 3.90 15.92 -3.06
CA HIS A 93 2.54 15.53 -3.37
C HIS A 93 1.55 15.94 -2.29
N LYS A 94 0.27 15.90 -2.63
CA LYS A 94 -0.85 16.05 -1.71
C LYS A 94 -1.91 15.00 -2.01
N GLU A 95 -2.56 14.48 -0.98
CA GLU A 95 -3.65 13.51 -1.06
C GLU A 95 -4.83 13.99 -0.23
N TYR A 96 -6.02 13.94 -0.80
CA TYR A 96 -7.22 14.44 -0.14
C TYR A 96 -8.48 13.71 -0.62
N HIS A 97 -9.54 13.80 0.17
CA HIS A 97 -10.84 13.31 -0.25
C HIS A 97 -11.27 13.99 -1.56
N GLU A 98 -11.66 13.18 -2.54
CA GLU A 98 -12.16 13.71 -3.82
C GLU A 98 -13.34 14.65 -3.57
N LYS A 99 -13.52 15.67 -4.43
CA LYS A 99 -14.44 16.77 -4.23
C LYS A 99 -15.89 16.34 -3.99
N ASP A 100 -16.42 15.47 -4.86
CA ASP A 100 -17.80 14.99 -4.74
C ASP A 100 -17.98 14.11 -3.50
N PHE A 101 -16.99 13.28 -3.17
CA PHE A 101 -16.97 12.50 -1.94
C PHE A 101 -16.95 13.41 -0.70
N SER A 102 -16.11 14.44 -0.71
CA SER A 102 -16.04 15.42 0.38
C SER A 102 -17.39 16.12 0.61
N GLN A 103 -18.04 16.58 -0.47
CA GLN A 103 -19.32 17.27 -0.40
C GLN A 103 -20.48 16.39 0.06
N LYS A 104 -20.49 15.11 -0.31
CA LYS A 104 -21.55 14.15 0.05
C LYS A 104 -21.31 13.49 1.40
N GLY A 105 -20.06 13.44 1.82
CA GLY A 105 -19.63 12.55 2.91
C GLY A 105 -19.77 11.09 2.53
N GLY A 106 -19.50 10.21 3.49
CA GLY A 106 -19.61 8.76 3.27
C GLY A 106 -18.57 7.96 4.06
N THR A 107 -18.62 6.66 3.88
CA THR A 107 -17.60 5.78 4.49
C THR A 107 -16.32 5.84 3.68
N PHE A 108 -15.22 6.01 4.38
CA PHE A 108 -13.87 5.99 3.84
C PHE A 108 -13.10 4.82 4.41
N GLN A 109 -12.41 4.07 3.55
CA GLN A 109 -11.55 2.95 3.93
C GLN A 109 -10.44 2.81 2.91
N MET A 110 -9.19 2.82 3.35
CA MET A 110 -8.04 2.67 2.47
C MET A 110 -6.82 2.07 3.17
N VAL A 111 -5.89 1.58 2.38
CA VAL A 111 -4.52 1.25 2.79
C VAL A 111 -3.55 2.23 2.13
N GLN A 112 -2.62 2.76 2.93
CA GLN A 112 -1.41 3.43 2.47
C GLN A 112 -0.21 2.54 2.73
N LEU A 113 0.48 2.15 1.66
CA LEU A 113 1.65 1.28 1.73
C LEU A 113 2.88 2.04 1.21
N TRP A 114 4.00 1.95 1.92
CA TRP A 114 5.29 2.39 1.40
C TRP A 114 6.09 1.19 0.95
N VAL A 115 6.52 1.21 -0.31
CA VAL A 115 7.38 0.18 -0.91
C VAL A 115 8.77 0.77 -1.11
N ASN A 116 9.75 0.19 -0.42
CA ASN A 116 11.14 0.65 -0.52
C ASN A 116 11.72 0.33 -1.90
N LEU A 117 12.47 1.26 -2.47
CA LEU A 117 13.20 1.02 -3.70
C LEU A 117 14.58 0.40 -3.42
N PRO A 118 15.06 -0.53 -4.28
CA PRO A 118 16.46 -0.90 -4.30
C PRO A 118 17.37 0.32 -4.45
N ALA A 119 18.52 0.33 -3.83
CA ALA A 119 19.47 1.47 -3.80
C ALA A 119 19.73 2.07 -5.19
N GLN A 120 19.93 1.22 -6.19
CA GLN A 120 20.18 1.62 -7.58
C GLN A 120 19.03 2.41 -8.24
N TYR A 121 17.82 2.33 -7.70
CA TYR A 121 16.63 2.99 -8.25
C TYR A 121 16.12 4.16 -7.41
N LYS A 122 16.68 4.40 -6.21
CA LYS A 122 16.23 5.49 -5.32
C LYS A 122 16.34 6.88 -5.93
N MET A 123 17.26 7.08 -6.87
CA MET A 123 17.46 8.35 -7.56
C MET A 123 16.96 8.37 -9.00
N THR A 124 16.08 7.42 -9.38
CA THR A 124 15.44 7.46 -10.70
C THR A 124 14.37 8.55 -10.78
N THR A 125 13.82 8.78 -11.97
CA THR A 125 12.78 9.79 -12.19
C THR A 125 11.47 9.38 -11.52
N PRO A 126 10.78 10.31 -10.82
CA PRO A 126 9.44 10.08 -10.29
C PRO A 126 8.45 9.66 -11.38
N ARG A 127 7.52 8.79 -11.04
CA ARG A 127 6.45 8.34 -11.94
C ARG A 127 5.16 8.08 -11.19
N TYR A 128 4.05 8.05 -11.91
CA TYR A 128 2.72 7.78 -11.37
C TYR A 128 2.01 6.71 -12.20
N GLN A 129 1.33 5.79 -11.54
CA GLN A 129 0.51 4.75 -12.16
C GLN A 129 -0.90 4.82 -11.55
N GLU A 130 -1.89 5.14 -12.37
CA GLU A 130 -3.30 4.97 -12.02
C GLU A 130 -3.73 3.56 -12.43
N ILE A 131 -4.09 2.74 -11.47
CA ILE A 131 -4.47 1.35 -11.69
C ILE A 131 -5.96 1.20 -11.38
N LYS A 132 -6.76 1.15 -12.43
CA LYS A 132 -8.20 0.95 -12.30
C LYS A 132 -8.52 -0.51 -12.01
N LYS A 133 -9.53 -0.75 -11.21
CA LYS A 133 -9.97 -2.09 -10.77
C LYS A 133 -10.14 -3.06 -11.95
N GLU A 134 -10.74 -2.62 -13.05
CA GLU A 134 -10.97 -3.45 -14.24
C GLU A 134 -9.71 -3.82 -15.02
N LYS A 135 -8.55 -3.23 -14.67
CA LYS A 135 -7.25 -3.55 -15.28
C LYS A 135 -6.45 -4.57 -14.48
N MET A 136 -6.87 -4.89 -13.25
CA MET A 136 -6.18 -5.86 -12.42
C MET A 136 -6.27 -7.26 -13.01
N GLY A 137 -5.20 -8.04 -12.82
CA GLY A 137 -5.24 -9.46 -13.12
C GLY A 137 -6.28 -10.15 -12.24
N GLN A 138 -7.03 -11.10 -12.78
CA GLN A 138 -8.09 -11.79 -12.04
C GLN A 138 -7.93 -13.31 -12.15
N HIS A 139 -7.77 -13.96 -11.01
CA HIS A 139 -7.79 -15.41 -10.91
C HIS A 139 -9.06 -15.83 -10.15
N ALA A 140 -10.09 -16.24 -10.91
CA ALA A 140 -11.31 -16.81 -10.35
C ALA A 140 -11.09 -18.26 -9.96
N PHE A 141 -11.63 -18.67 -8.80
CA PHE A 141 -11.63 -20.07 -8.33
C PHE A 141 -12.97 -20.37 -7.64
N GLU A 142 -13.26 -21.64 -7.36
CA GLU A 142 -14.58 -22.05 -6.82
C GLU A 142 -14.95 -21.30 -5.52
N GLY A 143 -13.96 -20.87 -4.76
CA GLY A 143 -14.17 -20.21 -3.45
C GLY A 143 -14.19 -18.69 -3.49
N GLY A 144 -13.89 -18.03 -4.62
CA GLY A 144 -13.75 -16.59 -4.66
C GLY A 144 -12.94 -16.06 -5.85
N MET A 145 -12.22 -14.97 -5.59
CA MET A 145 -11.43 -14.25 -6.59
C MET A 145 -10.13 -13.74 -5.96
N LEU A 146 -9.03 -13.88 -6.67
CA LEU A 146 -7.78 -13.19 -6.38
C LEU A 146 -7.57 -12.09 -7.43
N GLU A 147 -7.56 -10.82 -7.01
CA GLU A 147 -7.21 -9.67 -7.84
C GLU A 147 -5.72 -9.38 -7.67
N ILE A 148 -4.97 -9.40 -8.76
CA ILE A 148 -3.53 -9.18 -8.77
C ILE A 148 -3.26 -7.72 -9.14
N ILE A 149 -2.80 -6.93 -8.17
CA ILE A 149 -2.42 -5.52 -8.34
C ILE A 149 -0.99 -5.44 -8.87
N ALA A 150 -0.07 -6.18 -8.25
CA ALA A 150 1.33 -6.26 -8.61
C ALA A 150 1.83 -7.70 -8.51
N GLY A 151 2.86 -8.02 -9.30
CA GLY A 151 3.44 -9.37 -9.37
C GLY A 151 2.63 -10.31 -10.25
N GLU A 152 2.70 -11.60 -9.94
CA GLU A 152 2.10 -12.63 -10.78
C GLU A 152 1.56 -13.78 -9.91
N TYR A 153 0.43 -14.35 -10.29
CA TYR A 153 -0.12 -15.57 -9.72
C TYR A 153 -0.64 -16.48 -10.83
N ARG A 154 -0.10 -17.72 -10.93
CA ARG A 154 -0.48 -18.71 -11.97
C ARG A 154 -0.54 -18.10 -13.38
N GLU A 155 0.54 -17.45 -13.79
CA GLU A 155 0.72 -16.79 -15.10
C GLU A 155 -0.17 -15.54 -15.33
N ILE A 156 -1.01 -15.16 -14.37
CA ILE A 156 -1.81 -13.94 -14.42
C ILE A 156 -1.03 -12.82 -13.75
N LYS A 157 -0.76 -11.74 -14.50
CA LYS A 157 0.04 -10.60 -14.05
C LYS A 157 -0.82 -9.44 -13.58
N GLY A 158 -0.37 -8.79 -12.53
CA GLY A 158 -0.86 -7.47 -12.13
C GLY A 158 -0.32 -6.37 -13.05
N PRO A 159 -1.06 -5.26 -13.19
CA PRO A 159 -0.67 -4.14 -14.05
C PRO A 159 0.44 -3.26 -13.48
N ALA A 160 0.66 -3.26 -12.16
CA ALA A 160 1.67 -2.43 -11.54
C ALA A 160 3.08 -2.82 -11.98
N GLN A 161 3.85 -1.81 -12.41
CA GLN A 161 5.27 -1.97 -12.70
C GLN A 161 6.07 -1.71 -11.42
N THR A 162 6.88 -2.67 -11.00
CA THR A 162 7.65 -2.64 -9.76
C THR A 162 9.15 -2.67 -10.02
N PHE A 163 9.96 -2.23 -9.05
CA PHE A 163 11.43 -2.21 -9.13
C PHE A 163 12.09 -3.44 -8.49
N SER A 164 11.32 -4.23 -7.76
CA SER A 164 11.77 -5.49 -7.16
C SER A 164 10.65 -6.53 -7.26
N PRO A 165 10.97 -7.82 -7.19
CA PRO A 165 9.95 -8.87 -7.17
C PRO A 165 9.06 -8.75 -5.93
N LEU A 166 7.77 -8.51 -6.15
CA LEU A 166 6.77 -8.46 -5.08
C LEU A 166 5.38 -8.78 -5.61
N ASN A 167 4.53 -9.21 -4.71
CA ASN A 167 3.15 -9.54 -4.95
C ASN A 167 2.24 -8.69 -4.04
N VAL A 168 1.27 -8.02 -4.63
CA VAL A 168 0.20 -7.31 -3.92
C VAL A 168 -1.11 -7.78 -4.50
N TYR A 169 -1.94 -8.46 -3.69
CA TYR A 169 -3.20 -9.02 -4.12
C TYR A 169 -4.35 -8.63 -3.20
N ASN A 170 -5.55 -8.47 -3.76
CA ASN A 170 -6.79 -8.55 -3.00
C ASN A 170 -7.37 -9.96 -3.14
N LEU A 171 -7.55 -10.64 -2.03
CA LEU A 171 -8.19 -11.95 -1.98
C LEU A 171 -9.63 -11.77 -1.47
N HIS A 172 -10.60 -12.17 -2.28
CA HIS A 172 -12.02 -12.21 -1.94
C HIS A 172 -12.47 -13.65 -1.77
N LEU A 173 -12.96 -14.00 -0.58
CA LEU A 173 -13.44 -15.34 -0.24
C LEU A 173 -14.93 -15.32 0.07
N ASN A 174 -15.65 -16.27 -0.51
CA ASN A 174 -17.03 -16.55 -0.16
C ASN A 174 -17.14 -17.26 1.22
N PRO A 175 -18.27 -17.19 1.91
CA PRO A 175 -18.44 -17.84 3.20
C PRO A 175 -18.11 -19.33 3.14
N SER A 176 -17.38 -19.83 4.13
CA SER A 176 -16.98 -21.25 4.29
C SER A 176 -16.10 -21.80 3.18
N LYS A 177 -15.61 -20.98 2.27
CA LYS A 177 -14.66 -21.38 1.22
C LYS A 177 -13.22 -21.15 1.67
N GLU A 178 -12.30 -21.82 0.98
CA GLU A 178 -10.87 -21.75 1.26
C GLU A 178 -10.04 -21.68 -0.01
N ILE A 179 -8.81 -21.21 0.15
CA ILE A 179 -7.77 -21.24 -0.86
C ILE A 179 -6.43 -21.55 -0.21
N THR A 180 -5.59 -22.28 -0.90
CA THR A 180 -4.17 -22.39 -0.58
C THR A 180 -3.40 -21.53 -1.57
N LEU A 181 -2.79 -20.44 -1.07
CA LEU A 181 -1.90 -19.60 -1.85
C LEU A 181 -0.49 -20.17 -1.82
N GLU A 182 0.11 -20.26 -3.00
CA GLU A 182 1.52 -20.61 -3.16
C GLU A 182 2.32 -19.31 -3.35
N LEU A 183 3.30 -19.08 -2.47
CA LEU A 183 4.15 -17.88 -2.43
C LEU A 183 5.61 -18.31 -2.21
N PRO A 184 6.61 -17.56 -2.75
CA PRO A 184 8.02 -17.91 -2.54
C PRO A 184 8.40 -17.91 -1.06
N ALA A 185 9.08 -18.98 -0.59
CA ALA A 185 9.46 -19.13 0.82
C ALA A 185 10.41 -18.03 1.33
N GLU A 186 11.24 -17.51 0.43
CA GLU A 186 12.19 -16.43 0.72
C GLU A 186 11.56 -15.03 0.79
N PHE A 187 10.29 -14.89 0.37
CA PHE A 187 9.60 -13.59 0.43
C PHE A 187 9.08 -13.32 1.85
N ASN A 188 9.19 -12.07 2.27
CA ASN A 188 8.49 -11.60 3.45
C ASN A 188 6.99 -11.52 3.13
N THR A 189 6.18 -12.23 3.90
CA THR A 189 4.74 -12.32 3.64
C THR A 189 3.93 -11.88 4.85
N GLY A 190 2.88 -11.12 4.61
CA GLY A 190 1.87 -10.72 5.58
C GLY A 190 0.53 -10.48 4.92
N MET A 191 -0.55 -10.56 5.69
CA MET A 191 -1.92 -10.36 5.22
C MET A 191 -2.72 -9.47 6.17
N LEU A 192 -3.38 -8.46 5.64
CA LEU A 192 -4.34 -7.63 6.38
C LEU A 192 -5.75 -8.09 6.05
N VAL A 193 -6.54 -8.43 7.06
CA VAL A 193 -7.96 -8.71 6.88
C VAL A 193 -8.72 -7.38 6.81
N ILE A 194 -9.20 -7.04 5.63
CA ILE A 194 -9.92 -5.79 5.32
C ILE A 194 -11.40 -5.90 5.73
N LYS A 195 -11.98 -7.09 5.57
CA LYS A 195 -13.40 -7.36 5.87
C LYS A 195 -13.59 -8.81 6.25
N GLY A 196 -14.52 -9.07 7.16
CA GLY A 196 -14.91 -10.41 7.61
C GLY A 196 -13.90 -11.04 8.55
N SER A 197 -13.85 -12.36 8.55
CA SER A 197 -12.94 -13.15 9.36
C SER A 197 -12.52 -14.43 8.66
N VAL A 198 -11.28 -14.84 8.89
CA VAL A 198 -10.69 -16.04 8.29
C VAL A 198 -9.99 -16.88 9.35
N THR A 199 -9.82 -18.15 9.07
CA THR A 199 -8.90 -19.03 9.82
C THR A 199 -7.66 -19.26 8.96
N ILE A 200 -6.48 -19.03 9.54
CA ILE A 200 -5.18 -19.28 8.95
C ILE A 200 -4.42 -20.16 9.93
N GLU A 201 -3.99 -21.35 9.52
CA GLU A 201 -3.31 -22.33 10.40
C GLU A 201 -4.03 -22.49 11.76
N ASP A 202 -5.33 -22.74 11.73
CA ASP A 202 -6.21 -22.89 12.89
C ASP A 202 -6.38 -21.63 13.79
N GLN A 203 -5.75 -20.51 13.43
CA GLN A 203 -5.92 -19.24 14.14
C GLN A 203 -7.00 -18.38 13.47
N LEU A 204 -7.94 -17.89 14.28
CA LEU A 204 -8.95 -16.93 13.81
C LEU A 204 -8.33 -15.53 13.68
N VAL A 205 -8.43 -14.94 12.48
CA VAL A 205 -8.00 -13.57 12.20
C VAL A 205 -9.23 -12.79 11.71
N SER A 206 -9.62 -11.79 12.47
CA SER A 206 -10.76 -10.92 12.14
C SER A 206 -10.35 -9.68 11.36
N ALA A 207 -11.31 -8.94 10.82
CA ALA A 207 -11.06 -7.63 10.22
C ALA A 207 -10.20 -6.73 11.13
N ASP A 208 -9.46 -5.82 10.53
CA ASP A 208 -8.54 -4.89 11.18
C ASP A 208 -7.33 -5.57 11.88
N HIS A 209 -7.03 -6.84 11.54
CA HIS A 209 -5.85 -7.55 12.03
C HIS A 209 -4.90 -7.92 10.90
N PHE A 210 -3.60 -7.87 11.22
CA PHE A 210 -2.52 -8.24 10.31
C PHE A 210 -1.87 -9.55 10.76
N ALA A 211 -1.87 -10.55 9.87
CA ALA A 211 -1.18 -11.82 10.05
C ALA A 211 0.22 -11.71 9.43
N LEU A 212 1.26 -11.97 10.22
CA LEU A 212 2.65 -11.96 9.78
C LEU A 212 3.18 -13.40 9.74
N PHE A 213 3.67 -13.83 8.58
CA PHE A 213 4.12 -15.22 8.38
C PHE A 213 5.63 -15.36 8.56
N GLN A 214 6.06 -16.54 8.98
CA GLN A 214 7.48 -16.91 8.99
C GLN A 214 7.92 -17.30 7.58
N ASN A 215 9.22 -17.11 7.27
CA ASN A 215 9.78 -17.44 5.97
C ASN A 215 10.26 -18.93 5.97
N ASN A 216 9.34 -19.86 6.19
CA ASN A 216 9.67 -21.29 6.34
C ASN A 216 8.74 -22.24 5.58
N GLY A 217 7.94 -21.72 4.66
CA GLY A 217 7.01 -22.50 3.85
C GLY A 217 6.68 -21.81 2.54
N THR A 218 6.05 -22.53 1.63
CA THR A 218 5.68 -22.05 0.29
C THR A 218 4.17 -21.95 0.09
N SER A 219 3.36 -22.34 1.08
CA SER A 219 1.91 -22.35 0.95
C SER A 219 1.23 -21.88 2.23
N ILE A 220 0.12 -21.16 2.06
CA ILE A 220 -0.71 -20.66 3.16
C ILE A 220 -2.15 -21.01 2.84
N THR A 221 -2.81 -21.77 3.71
CA THR A 221 -4.24 -22.08 3.58
C THR A 221 -5.07 -21.09 4.38
N ILE A 222 -6.02 -20.45 3.71
CA ILE A 222 -6.89 -19.43 4.25
C ILE A 222 -8.33 -19.90 4.09
N LYS A 223 -9.07 -20.01 5.17
CA LYS A 223 -10.47 -20.42 5.17
C LYS A 223 -11.37 -19.32 5.70
N ALA A 224 -12.32 -18.88 4.90
CA ALA A 224 -13.28 -17.86 5.31
C ALA A 224 -14.33 -18.40 6.27
N LYS A 225 -14.61 -17.67 7.34
CA LYS A 225 -15.75 -17.94 8.23
C LYS A 225 -17.04 -17.31 7.68
N GLU A 226 -16.88 -16.16 7.04
CA GLU A 226 -17.91 -15.36 6.40
C GLU A 226 -17.34 -14.77 5.11
N SER A 227 -18.07 -13.93 4.37
CA SER A 227 -17.49 -13.22 3.22
C SER A 227 -16.32 -12.36 3.69
N ALA A 228 -15.14 -12.62 3.16
CA ALA A 228 -13.90 -11.98 3.60
C ALA A 228 -13.14 -11.34 2.43
N THR A 229 -12.45 -10.24 2.75
CA THR A 229 -11.49 -9.59 1.86
C THR A 229 -10.16 -9.41 2.60
N LEU A 230 -9.07 -9.83 1.98
CA LEU A 230 -7.72 -9.71 2.53
C LEU A 230 -6.82 -8.99 1.53
N LEU A 231 -5.95 -8.11 2.05
CA LEU A 231 -4.78 -7.63 1.31
C LEU A 231 -3.60 -8.56 1.60
N VAL A 232 -3.05 -9.17 0.56
CA VAL A 232 -1.88 -10.05 0.61
C VAL A 232 -0.67 -9.27 0.15
N LEU A 233 0.36 -9.21 0.98
CA LEU A 233 1.66 -8.61 0.71
C LEU A 233 2.72 -9.70 0.78
N SER A 234 3.47 -9.92 -0.31
CA SER A 234 4.57 -10.88 -0.34
C SER A 234 5.68 -10.33 -1.24
N GLY A 235 6.89 -10.13 -0.71
CA GLY A 235 7.95 -9.51 -1.47
C GLY A 235 9.35 -9.99 -1.13
N GLN A 236 10.22 -10.00 -2.14
CA GLN A 236 11.62 -10.35 -1.98
C GLN A 236 12.33 -9.30 -1.11
N PRO A 237 12.96 -9.69 0.01
CA PRO A 237 13.74 -8.76 0.83
C PRO A 237 14.85 -8.10 0.01
N LEU A 238 15.01 -6.79 0.13
CA LEU A 238 16.08 -6.07 -0.58
C LEU A 238 17.46 -6.37 0.01
N ASN A 239 17.52 -6.75 1.30
CA ASN A 239 18.78 -7.01 2.03
C ASN A 239 19.77 -5.84 1.97
N GLU A 240 19.28 -4.63 1.93
CA GLU A 240 20.03 -3.38 1.91
C GLU A 240 19.81 -2.61 3.23
N PRO A 241 20.74 -1.72 3.63
CA PRO A 241 20.53 -0.84 4.78
C PRO A 241 19.26 -0.01 4.62
N ILE A 242 18.54 0.24 5.71
CA ILE A 242 17.35 1.09 5.75
C ILE A 242 17.56 2.21 6.75
N VAL A 243 17.67 3.43 6.23
CA VAL A 243 17.70 4.67 7.01
C VAL A 243 16.47 5.49 6.66
N ALA A 244 15.64 5.78 7.65
CA ALA A 244 14.41 6.54 7.46
C ALA A 244 14.39 7.73 8.41
N TYR A 245 14.06 8.90 7.86
CA TYR A 245 13.85 10.12 8.63
C TYR A 245 12.72 10.95 8.01
N GLY A 246 11.62 11.10 8.76
CA GLY A 246 10.43 11.78 8.25
C GLY A 246 9.94 11.16 6.92
N PRO A 247 9.83 11.98 5.86
CA PRO A 247 9.30 11.56 4.56
C PRO A 247 10.37 10.96 3.63
N PHE A 248 11.56 10.64 4.12
CA PHE A 248 12.69 10.14 3.35
C PHE A 248 13.09 8.73 3.79
N LEU A 249 13.33 7.85 2.81
CA LEU A 249 13.71 6.46 3.01
C LEU A 249 14.91 6.12 2.12
N MET A 250 16.10 6.11 2.70
CA MET A 250 17.37 5.98 1.99
C MET A 250 18.21 4.82 2.55
N ASN A 251 19.47 4.69 2.13
CA ASN A 251 20.37 3.63 2.58
C ASN A 251 21.44 4.13 3.56
N SER A 252 21.68 5.44 3.65
CA SER A 252 22.63 6.04 4.59
C SER A 252 22.12 7.36 5.18
N TRP A 253 22.77 7.85 6.23
CA TRP A 253 22.46 9.16 6.82
C TRP A 253 22.89 10.31 5.91
N GLU A 254 23.98 10.16 5.19
CA GLU A 254 24.46 11.14 4.20
C GLU A 254 23.43 11.34 3.10
N GLU A 255 22.77 10.26 2.64
CA GLU A 255 21.70 10.36 1.66
C GLU A 255 20.44 11.03 2.23
N ILE A 256 20.14 10.86 3.52
CA ILE A 256 19.06 11.59 4.21
C ILE A 256 19.39 13.08 4.31
N GLU A 257 20.61 13.44 4.72
CA GLU A 257 21.07 14.83 4.78
C GLU A 257 20.98 15.50 3.42
N GLN A 258 21.39 14.82 2.36
CA GLN A 258 21.26 15.30 0.99
C GLN A 258 19.78 15.46 0.57
N ALA A 259 18.89 14.56 1.01
CA ALA A 259 17.46 14.68 0.72
C ALA A 259 16.85 15.93 1.38
N VAL A 260 17.23 16.22 2.62
CA VAL A 260 16.80 17.42 3.35
C VAL A 260 17.33 18.70 2.67
N GLU A 261 18.60 18.69 2.29
CA GLU A 261 19.21 19.84 1.58
C GLU A 261 18.54 20.08 0.23
N ASP A 262 18.31 19.03 -0.56
CA ASP A 262 17.66 19.13 -1.85
C ASP A 262 16.22 19.63 -1.74
N PHE A 263 15.48 19.17 -0.73
CA PHE A 263 14.13 19.67 -0.45
C PHE A 263 14.15 21.16 -0.10
N ASN A 264 15.04 21.59 0.82
CA ASN A 264 15.16 22.99 1.22
C ASN A 264 15.60 23.91 0.07
N ASN A 265 16.31 23.37 -0.91
CA ASN A 265 16.72 24.09 -2.12
C ASN A 265 15.68 24.01 -3.26
N GLY A 266 14.49 23.48 -3.02
CA GLY A 266 13.37 23.44 -3.98
C GLY A 266 13.56 22.42 -5.12
N LYS A 267 14.47 21.44 -4.99
CA LYS A 267 14.75 20.46 -6.05
C LYS A 267 13.63 19.42 -6.27
N PHE A 268 12.63 19.38 -5.38
CA PHE A 268 11.46 18.50 -5.53
C PHE A 268 10.33 19.14 -6.35
N GLY A 269 10.61 20.31 -6.96
CA GLY A 269 9.64 21.05 -7.74
C GLY A 269 8.74 21.96 -6.90
N VAL A 270 7.64 22.41 -7.52
CA VAL A 270 6.63 23.27 -6.89
C VAL A 270 5.28 22.59 -7.06
N LEU A 271 4.48 22.62 -6.01
CA LEU A 271 3.09 22.16 -6.02
C LEU A 271 2.25 23.15 -5.19
N ASP A 272 1.23 23.74 -5.83
CA ASP A 272 0.29 24.69 -5.21
C ASP A 272 -0.90 23.98 -4.54
#